data_f3dc0e50c5cf2c626dd5e0c43c2c9260
#
_entry.id   f3dc0e50c5cf2c626dd5e0c43c2c9260
#
_cell.length_a   1.000
_cell.length_b   1.000
_cell.length_c   1.000
_cell.angle_alpha   90.00
_cell.angle_beta   90.00
_cell.angle_gamma   90.00
#
_symmetry.space_group_name_H-M   'P 1'
#
loop_
_entity.id
_entity.type
_entity.pdbx_description
1 polymer ?
#
loop_
_entity_poly.entity_id
_entity_poly.type
_entity_poly.pdbx_seq_one_letter_code
_entity_poly.pdbx_strand_id
1 'polypeptide(L)'
;MTRDWRGIYDSLVVGRSRIVGKGLFSGTRIPARAKIGEFEGEVIGLRESRRRAKGRAIVAIVELDKHALDATDSPRGFRFINHSCDPNTFIRCTPVRAEFYARRAIAKGEELTADYGESHHDGKLPCRCGAAKCRGFI
;
A
#
# COMPACT_ATOMS: atom_id res chain seq x y z
N MET A 1 5.85 -20.13 -16.49
CA MET A 1 6.76 -18.99 -16.69
C MET A 1 6.45 -17.91 -15.67
N THR A 2 7.41 -17.61 -14.83
CA THR A 2 7.23 -16.57 -13.81
C THR A 2 7.30 -15.21 -14.47
N ARG A 3 6.24 -14.42 -14.33
CA ARG A 3 6.23 -13.06 -14.84
C ARG A 3 7.13 -12.20 -13.96
N ASP A 4 8.05 -11.44 -14.56
CA ASP A 4 8.92 -10.53 -13.83
C ASP A 4 8.12 -9.28 -13.42
N TRP A 5 7.73 -9.24 -12.15
CA TRP A 5 7.00 -8.11 -11.59
C TRP A 5 7.84 -6.84 -11.45
N ARG A 6 9.18 -6.97 -11.50
CA ARG A 6 10.07 -5.82 -11.29
C ARG A 6 9.87 -4.72 -12.33
N GLY A 7 9.59 -5.09 -13.58
CA GLY A 7 9.27 -4.11 -14.62
C GLY A 7 8.02 -3.32 -14.31
N ILE A 8 7.00 -3.97 -13.79
CA ILE A 8 5.77 -3.31 -13.35
C ILE A 8 6.08 -2.37 -12.18
N TYR A 9 6.79 -2.86 -11.17
CA TYR A 9 7.13 -2.09 -9.98
C TYR A 9 7.96 -0.84 -10.32
N ASP A 10 8.97 -0.99 -11.16
CA ASP A 10 9.84 0.13 -11.56
C ASP A 10 9.11 1.17 -12.42
N SER A 11 7.99 0.81 -13.03
CA SER A 11 7.17 1.74 -13.82
C SER A 11 6.25 2.59 -12.96
N LEU A 12 6.07 2.26 -11.69
CA LEU A 12 5.15 2.99 -10.79
C LEU A 12 5.61 4.43 -10.60
N VAL A 13 4.65 5.35 -10.53
CA VAL A 13 4.91 6.78 -10.46
C VAL A 13 4.23 7.35 -9.22
N VAL A 14 4.96 8.16 -8.46
CA VAL A 14 4.40 8.94 -7.36
C VAL A 14 3.90 10.27 -7.93
N GLY A 15 2.65 10.60 -7.65
CA GLY A 15 2.03 11.83 -8.14
C GLY A 15 0.99 12.37 -7.19
N ARG A 16 0.34 13.47 -7.58
CA ARG A 16 -0.75 14.04 -6.78
C ARG A 16 -1.97 13.14 -6.86
N SER A 17 -2.50 12.77 -5.70
CA SER A 17 -3.68 11.91 -5.59
C SER A 17 -4.97 12.74 -5.52
N ARG A 18 -6.07 12.18 -6.06
CA ARG A 18 -7.42 12.72 -5.83
C ARG A 18 -7.96 12.34 -4.47
N ILE A 19 -7.39 11.33 -3.82
CA ILE A 19 -7.82 10.84 -2.52
C ILE A 19 -7.24 11.73 -1.43
N VAL A 20 -5.91 11.73 -1.31
CA VAL A 20 -5.19 12.57 -0.34
C VAL A 20 -3.72 12.69 -0.74
N GLY A 21 -3.17 13.88 -0.67
CA GLY A 21 -1.74 14.15 -0.85
C GLY A 21 -1.13 13.50 -2.08
N LYS A 22 -0.08 12.72 -1.86
CA LYS A 22 0.57 11.93 -2.91
C LYS A 22 -0.05 10.55 -3.01
N GLY A 23 -0.06 9.99 -4.21
CA GLY A 23 -0.51 8.65 -4.47
C GLY A 23 0.47 7.90 -5.36
N LEU A 24 0.20 6.63 -5.58
CA LEU A 24 1.00 5.74 -6.40
C LEU A 24 0.19 5.38 -7.65
N PHE A 25 0.79 5.59 -8.83
CA PHE A 25 0.10 5.40 -10.11
C PHE A 25 0.82 4.34 -10.95
N SER A 26 0.05 3.61 -11.74
CA SER A 26 0.64 2.65 -12.67
C SER A 26 1.30 3.37 -13.84
N GLY A 27 2.51 2.96 -14.20
CA GLY A 27 3.21 3.45 -15.39
C GLY A 27 2.98 2.58 -16.61
N THR A 28 2.25 1.47 -16.46
CA THR A 28 1.93 0.53 -17.52
C THR A 28 0.60 -0.15 -17.21
N ARG A 29 0.02 -0.80 -18.21
CA ARG A 29 -1.15 -1.64 -17.97
C ARG A 29 -0.75 -2.84 -17.12
N ILE A 30 -1.52 -3.16 -16.09
CA ILE A 30 -1.29 -4.28 -15.19
C ILE A 30 -2.43 -5.28 -15.34
N PRO A 31 -2.15 -6.53 -15.75
CA PRO A 31 -3.18 -7.54 -15.85
C PRO A 31 -3.76 -7.92 -14.49
N ALA A 32 -5.01 -8.36 -14.48
CA ALA A 32 -5.63 -8.88 -13.26
C ALA A 32 -4.79 -10.03 -12.68
N ARG A 33 -4.66 -10.07 -11.35
CA ARG A 33 -3.91 -11.07 -10.58
C ARG A 33 -2.40 -11.02 -10.73
N ALA A 34 -1.86 -10.08 -11.53
CA ALA A 34 -0.41 -9.94 -11.65
C ALA A 34 0.18 -9.39 -10.36
N LYS A 35 1.36 -9.88 -10.01
CA LYS A 35 2.14 -9.31 -8.92
C LYS A 35 2.68 -7.95 -9.35
N ILE A 36 2.47 -6.94 -8.51
CA ILE A 36 2.92 -5.57 -8.78
C ILE A 36 4.27 -5.31 -8.13
N GLY A 37 4.45 -5.76 -6.91
CA GLY A 37 5.68 -5.57 -6.17
C GLY A 37 5.58 -6.00 -4.73
N GLU A 38 6.55 -5.56 -3.94
CA GLU A 38 6.64 -5.87 -2.50
C GLU A 38 6.84 -4.58 -1.72
N PHE A 39 6.31 -4.56 -0.49
CA PHE A 39 6.48 -3.45 0.42
C PHE A 39 7.94 -3.40 0.87
N GLU A 40 8.66 -2.36 0.46
CA GLU A 40 10.06 -2.16 0.81
C GLU A 40 10.17 -1.33 2.08
N GLY A 41 10.81 -1.88 3.11
CA GLY A 41 10.95 -1.18 4.37
C GLY A 41 12.06 -1.75 5.22
N GLU A 42 12.42 -1.01 6.27
CA GLU A 42 13.35 -1.47 7.29
C GLU A 42 12.71 -2.60 8.09
N VAL A 43 13.44 -3.70 8.28
CA VAL A 43 12.97 -4.81 9.10
C VAL A 43 13.20 -4.45 10.57
N ILE A 44 12.11 -4.41 11.35
CA ILE A 44 12.15 -4.04 12.76
C ILE A 44 11.32 -5.02 13.57
N GLY A 45 11.56 -5.08 14.89
CA GLY A 45 10.76 -5.90 15.79
C GLY A 45 9.36 -5.32 15.98
N LEU A 46 8.41 -6.16 16.41
CA LEU A 46 7.03 -5.73 16.63
C LEU A 46 6.92 -4.66 17.71
N ARG A 47 7.68 -4.76 18.78
CA ARG A 47 7.69 -3.75 19.85
C ARG A 47 8.15 -2.40 19.32
N GLU A 48 9.22 -2.38 18.54
CA GLU A 48 9.75 -1.16 17.94
C GLU A 48 8.74 -0.56 16.94
N SER A 49 8.06 -1.40 16.15
CA SER A 49 7.06 -0.91 15.20
C SER A 49 5.92 -0.19 15.90
N ARG A 50 5.45 -0.74 17.01
CA ARG A 50 4.36 -0.14 17.79
C ARG A 50 4.80 1.15 18.47
N ARG A 51 6.03 1.20 18.94
CA ARG A 51 6.62 2.43 19.50
C ARG A 51 6.68 3.53 18.45
N ARG A 52 7.16 3.21 17.25
CA ARG A 52 7.27 4.18 16.15
C ARG A 52 5.90 4.69 15.71
N ALA A 53 4.91 3.80 15.64
CA ALA A 53 3.56 4.17 15.21
C ALA A 53 2.91 5.19 16.14
N LYS A 54 3.14 5.10 17.44
CA LYS A 54 2.55 6.02 18.43
C LYS A 54 3.06 7.44 18.32
N GLY A 55 4.31 7.62 17.90
CA GLY A 55 4.95 8.94 17.90
C GLY A 55 4.86 9.70 16.59
N ARG A 56 4.15 9.18 15.58
CA ARG A 56 4.18 9.75 14.23
C ARG A 56 2.80 10.06 13.70
N ALA A 57 2.66 11.22 13.04
CA ALA A 57 1.44 11.58 12.33
C ALA A 57 1.27 10.78 11.05
N ILE A 58 2.37 10.41 10.38
CA ILE A 58 2.37 9.61 9.15
C ILE A 58 3.19 8.35 9.41
N VAL A 59 2.58 7.21 9.14
CA VAL A 59 3.19 5.91 9.38
C VAL A 59 2.99 5.03 8.16
N ALA A 60 4.08 4.39 7.70
CA ALA A 60 4.03 3.38 6.64
C ALA A 60 4.68 2.10 7.15
N ILE A 61 3.99 1.41 8.05
CA ILE A 61 4.47 0.20 8.72
C ILE A 61 3.48 -0.93 8.45
N VAL A 62 4.03 -2.10 8.08
CA VAL A 62 3.26 -3.34 7.92
C VAL A 62 3.79 -4.35 8.93
N GLU A 63 2.92 -4.84 9.81
CA GLU A 63 3.27 -5.92 10.73
C GLU A 63 3.15 -7.27 10.01
N LEU A 64 4.20 -8.09 10.13
CA LEU A 64 4.24 -9.47 9.69
C LEU A 64 4.10 -10.40 10.90
N ASP A 65 4.43 -11.68 10.74
CA ASP A 65 4.26 -12.66 11.82
C ASP A 65 5.12 -12.33 13.07
N LYS A 66 6.43 -12.17 12.90
CA LYS A 66 7.36 -11.95 14.02
C LYS A 66 8.10 -10.63 13.96
N HIS A 67 7.91 -9.85 12.91
CA HIS A 67 8.56 -8.56 12.75
C HIS A 67 7.70 -7.66 11.87
N ALA A 68 8.15 -6.44 11.62
CA ALA A 68 7.44 -5.47 10.81
C ALA A 68 8.38 -4.84 9.78
N LEU A 69 7.78 -4.25 8.76
CA LEU A 69 8.49 -3.49 7.74
C LEU A 69 8.08 -2.02 7.89
N ASP A 70 9.06 -1.14 8.07
CA ASP A 70 8.84 0.30 8.18
C ASP A 70 9.36 1.00 6.93
N ALA A 71 8.46 1.46 6.09
CA ALA A 71 8.77 2.18 4.85
C ALA A 71 8.54 3.69 4.99
N THR A 72 8.42 4.22 6.20
CA THR A 72 8.10 5.64 6.42
C THR A 72 9.08 6.57 5.71
N ASP A 73 10.35 6.20 5.66
CA ASP A 73 11.40 7.00 5.02
C ASP A 73 11.79 6.48 3.62
N SER A 74 11.07 5.52 3.07
CA SER A 74 11.35 5.01 1.73
C SER A 74 11.05 6.07 0.68
N PRO A 75 11.95 6.27 -0.33
CA PRO A 75 11.74 7.30 -1.35
C PRO A 75 10.71 6.91 -2.41
N ARG A 76 10.31 5.64 -2.47
CA ARG A 76 9.40 5.14 -3.50
C ARG A 76 8.56 3.98 -3.00
N GLY A 77 7.64 3.52 -3.83
CA GLY A 77 6.91 2.28 -3.63
C GLY A 77 5.63 2.43 -2.82
N PHE A 78 5.23 1.34 -2.19
CA PHE A 78 3.89 1.21 -1.61
C PHE A 78 3.64 2.06 -0.37
N ARG A 79 4.66 2.76 0.16
CA ARG A 79 4.39 3.77 1.20
C ARG A 79 3.46 4.88 0.71
N PHE A 80 3.40 5.08 -0.60
CA PHE A 80 2.57 6.10 -1.23
C PHE A 80 1.20 5.59 -1.66
N ILE A 81 0.91 4.29 -1.48
CA ILE A 81 -0.40 3.76 -1.84
C ILE A 81 -1.47 4.28 -0.88
N ASN A 82 -2.53 4.83 -1.43
CA ASN A 82 -3.63 5.34 -0.62
C ASN A 82 -4.67 4.25 -0.35
N HIS A 83 -5.44 4.43 0.71
CA HIS A 83 -6.52 3.53 1.07
C HIS A 83 -7.73 3.75 0.16
N SER A 84 -8.38 2.65 -0.21
CA SER A 84 -9.74 2.65 -0.74
C SER A 84 -10.53 1.52 -0.10
N CYS A 85 -11.80 1.76 0.16
CA CYS A 85 -12.73 0.72 0.61
C CYS A 85 -13.15 -0.19 -0.54
N ASP A 86 -12.81 0.17 -1.79
CA ASP A 86 -12.99 -0.66 -2.99
C ASP A 86 -11.69 -0.61 -3.81
N PRO A 87 -10.62 -1.27 -3.31
CA PRO A 87 -9.29 -1.14 -3.87
C PRO A 87 -9.10 -1.91 -5.17
N ASN A 88 -8.12 -1.49 -5.98
CA ASN A 88 -7.73 -2.22 -7.18
C ASN A 88 -6.53 -3.14 -6.95
N THR A 89 -5.97 -3.16 -5.74
CA THR A 89 -4.94 -4.13 -5.36
C THR A 89 -5.33 -4.91 -4.12
N PHE A 90 -4.65 -6.02 -3.88
CA PHE A 90 -4.73 -6.72 -2.60
C PHE A 90 -3.32 -7.07 -2.11
N ILE A 91 -3.20 -7.24 -0.79
CA ILE A 91 -1.94 -7.52 -0.13
C ILE A 91 -1.93 -8.98 0.31
N ARG A 92 -0.85 -9.68 -0.01
CA ARG A 92 -0.59 -11.02 0.47
C ARG A 92 0.62 -10.99 1.39
N CYS A 93 0.40 -11.24 2.68
CA CYS A 93 1.48 -11.28 3.65
C CYS A 93 2.00 -12.70 3.81
N THR A 94 3.32 -12.84 3.77
CA THR A 94 4.03 -14.05 4.20
C THR A 94 4.73 -13.72 5.52
N PRO A 95 5.38 -14.70 6.20
CA PRO A 95 6.14 -14.38 7.41
C PRO A 95 7.25 -13.35 7.21
N VAL A 96 7.70 -13.11 5.97
CA VAL A 96 8.86 -12.23 5.67
C VAL A 96 8.55 -11.11 4.69
N ARG A 97 7.36 -11.10 4.05
CA ARG A 97 7.05 -10.13 2.98
C ARG A 97 5.60 -9.67 3.03
N ALA A 98 5.37 -8.49 2.49
CA ALA A 98 4.06 -8.02 2.10
C ALA A 98 4.07 -7.80 0.59
N GLU A 99 3.32 -8.61 -0.15
CA GLU A 99 3.29 -8.61 -1.61
C GLU A 99 1.99 -7.97 -2.11
N PHE A 100 2.08 -7.15 -3.16
CA PHE A 100 0.93 -6.48 -3.76
C PHE A 100 0.60 -7.09 -5.11
N TYR A 101 -0.67 -7.39 -5.31
CA TYR A 101 -1.21 -7.98 -6.54
C TYR A 101 -2.35 -7.13 -7.07
N ALA A 102 -2.53 -7.13 -8.39
CA ALA A 102 -3.69 -6.49 -8.99
C ALA A 102 -4.94 -7.31 -8.70
N ARG A 103 -5.96 -6.67 -8.14
CA ARG A 103 -7.26 -7.31 -7.88
C ARG A 103 -8.08 -7.44 -9.16
N ARG A 104 -7.87 -6.51 -10.09
CA ARG A 104 -8.45 -6.48 -11.43
C ARG A 104 -7.42 -5.91 -12.40
N ALA A 105 -7.73 -5.88 -13.68
CA ALA A 105 -6.88 -5.18 -14.64
C ALA A 105 -6.81 -3.69 -14.28
N ILE A 106 -5.62 -3.12 -14.32
CA ILE A 106 -5.36 -1.72 -13.96
C ILE A 106 -4.81 -1.02 -15.21
N ALA A 107 -5.43 0.09 -15.57
CA ALA A 107 -5.02 0.85 -16.75
C ALA A 107 -3.76 1.68 -16.45
N LYS A 108 -2.97 1.95 -17.48
CA LYS A 108 -1.83 2.88 -17.37
C LYS A 108 -2.34 4.23 -16.88
N GLY A 109 -1.68 4.79 -15.86
CA GLY A 109 -2.06 6.08 -15.27
C GLY A 109 -3.11 6.00 -14.18
N GLU A 110 -3.65 4.82 -13.92
CA GLU A 110 -4.65 4.64 -12.85
C GLU A 110 -3.96 4.66 -11.49
N GLU A 111 -4.58 5.30 -10.49
CA GLU A 111 -4.05 5.29 -9.13
C GLU A 111 -4.24 3.92 -8.50
N LEU A 112 -3.17 3.38 -7.91
CA LEU A 112 -3.21 2.14 -7.14
C LEU A 112 -3.75 2.44 -5.75
N THR A 113 -4.65 1.57 -5.28
CA THR A 113 -5.24 1.69 -3.95
C THR A 113 -5.23 0.33 -3.27
N ALA A 114 -5.20 0.35 -1.94
CA ALA A 114 -5.27 -0.85 -1.12
C ALA A 114 -6.21 -0.61 0.05
N ASP A 115 -6.81 -1.68 0.56
CA ASP A 115 -7.56 -1.59 1.81
C ASP A 115 -6.56 -1.75 2.96
N TYR A 116 -6.46 -0.70 3.78
CA TYR A 116 -5.54 -0.71 4.93
C TYR A 116 -5.98 -1.69 6.02
N GLY A 117 -7.22 -2.17 5.97
CA GLY A 117 -7.76 -3.03 7.02
C GLY A 117 -7.81 -2.29 8.35
N GLU A 118 -7.22 -2.90 9.39
CA GLU A 118 -7.04 -2.22 10.66
C GLU A 118 -5.89 -1.22 10.56
N SER A 119 -6.22 0.06 10.59
CA SER A 119 -5.22 1.11 10.54
C SER A 119 -4.77 1.51 11.94
N HIS A 120 -3.65 2.25 12.01
CA HIS A 120 -3.19 2.84 13.27
C HIS A 120 -4.07 3.97 13.77
N HIS A 121 -5.11 4.32 13.05
CA HIS A 121 -6.02 5.41 13.38
C HIS A 121 -7.26 4.96 14.16
N ASP A 122 -7.42 3.66 14.37
CA ASP A 122 -8.53 3.07 15.14
C ASP A 122 -9.92 3.54 14.67
N GLY A 123 -10.09 3.70 13.36
CA GLY A 123 -11.36 4.16 12.80
C GLY A 123 -11.67 5.64 13.01
N LYS A 124 -10.68 6.44 13.43
CA LYS A 124 -10.89 7.86 13.72
C LYS A 124 -10.50 8.79 12.58
N LEU A 125 -9.77 8.28 11.58
CA LEU A 125 -9.37 9.07 10.43
C LEU A 125 -10.48 9.07 9.38
N PRO A 126 -10.97 10.24 8.93
CA PRO A 126 -11.95 10.28 7.84
C PRO A 126 -11.38 9.65 6.57
N CYS A 127 -12.15 8.77 5.93
CA CYS A 127 -11.78 8.16 4.66
C CYS A 127 -12.27 9.03 3.51
N ARG A 128 -11.39 9.28 2.54
CA ARG A 128 -11.68 10.12 1.36
C ARG A 128 -11.51 9.36 0.06
N CYS A 129 -11.69 8.02 0.09
CA CYS A 129 -11.46 7.19 -1.07
C CYS A 129 -12.46 7.43 -2.21
N GLY A 130 -13.63 7.98 -1.93
CA GLY A 130 -14.65 8.26 -2.94
C GLY A 130 -15.40 7.03 -3.45
N ALA A 131 -15.13 5.84 -2.89
CA ALA A 131 -15.82 4.62 -3.30
C ALA A 131 -17.29 4.62 -2.85
N ALA A 132 -18.17 4.00 -3.64
CA ALA A 132 -19.57 3.84 -3.26
C ALA A 132 -19.73 3.05 -1.97
N LYS A 133 -18.80 2.11 -1.69
CA LYS A 133 -18.77 1.28 -0.49
C LYS A 133 -17.93 1.90 0.64
N CYS A 134 -17.64 3.20 0.57
CA CYS A 134 -16.78 3.84 1.55
C CYS A 134 -17.32 3.68 2.97
N ARG A 135 -16.44 3.25 3.89
CA ARG A 135 -16.80 3.05 5.30
C ARG A 135 -16.87 4.36 6.10
N GLY A 136 -16.43 5.45 5.50
CA GLY A 136 -16.42 6.77 6.11
C GLY A 136 -15.18 7.07 6.95
N PHE A 137 -14.69 6.09 7.69
CA PHE A 137 -13.52 6.22 8.56
C PHE A 137 -12.62 4.99 8.46
N ILE A 138 -11.33 5.18 8.76
CA ILE A 138 -10.32 4.12 8.81
C ILE A 138 -9.46 4.24 10.06
#